data_e057d618b24abeb48c4a8603ed71d9f7
#
_entry.id   e057d618b24abeb48c4a8603ed71d9f7
#
_cell.length_a   1.000
_cell.length_b   1.000
_cell.length_c   1.000
_cell.angle_alpha   90.00
_cell.angle_beta   90.00
_cell.angle_gamma   90.00
#
_symmetry.space_group_name_H-M   'P 1'
#
loop_
_entity.id
_entity.type
_entity.pdbx_description
1 polymer ?
#
loop_
_entity_poly.entity_id
_entity_poly.type
_entity_poly.pdbx_seq_one_letter_code
_entity_poly.pdbx_strand_id
1 'polypeptide(L)'
;MYGGAPPGQVYGGQAPSPQAPPPNPYGADASSALLQCSAGVFTVLSGQEMRAGRDAAQCGIALAEPRISAVHATFKLESGQLMLRDEHSNNGTLVNNNRLSPGVWAPVPNGSVVRLGPVEFTARVQ
;
A
#
# COMPACT_ATOMS: atom_id res chain seq x y z
N MET A 1 19.47 -11.22 -10.49
CA MET A 1 19.53 -10.82 -10.29
C MET A 1 18.83 -10.35 -10.30
N TYR A 2 19.01 -10.20 -10.40
CA TYR A 2 18.93 -9.61 -10.39
C TYR A 2 18.19 -9.32 -10.47
N GLY A 3 18.86 -10.08 -10.66
CA GLY A 3 18.61 -10.10 -10.67
C GLY A 3 17.93 -9.58 -10.74
N GLY A 4 18.09 -10.01 -10.94
CA GLY A 4 17.83 -10.05 -11.05
C GLY A 4 17.14 -9.48 -11.26
N ALA A 5 17.10 -10.11 -11.32
CA ALA A 5 16.96 -9.96 -11.45
C ALA A 5 16.27 -9.77 -11.73
N PRO A 6 16.11 -10.03 -11.91
CA PRO A 6 15.92 -10.13 -12.06
C PRO A 6 15.27 -9.69 -12.23
N PRO A 7 15.15 -10.14 -12.35
CA PRO A 7 15.02 -10.01 -12.36
C PRO A 7 14.48 -9.46 -12.30
N GLY A 8 14.72 -9.85 -12.62
CA GLY A 8 14.73 -9.80 -12.24
C GLY A 8 14.51 -9.13 -12.22
N GLN A 9 14.20 -9.55 -12.49
CA GLN A 9 14.51 -9.26 -12.15
C GLN A 9 14.35 -8.71 -12.18
N VAL A 10 14.03 -9.03 -12.87
CA VAL A 10 14.29 -8.71 -12.49
C VAL A 10 14.25 -8.06 -12.48
N TYR A 11 14.57 -7.94 -12.41
CA TYR A 11 15.01 -7.49 -12.04
C TYR A 11 15.27 -7.06 -12.12
N GLY A 12 15.33 -7.15 -12.57
CA GLY A 12 15.95 -7.10 -12.20
C GLY A 12 16.41 -6.64 -11.99
N GLY A 13 16.74 -6.74 -12.59
CA GLY A 13 17.43 -6.80 -12.09
C GLY A 13 17.98 -6.39 -11.69
N GLN A 14 18.24 -6.35 -11.40
CA GLN A 14 19.05 -6.30 -10.80
C GLN A 14 19.50 -5.94 -10.20
N ALA A 15 19.56 -6.03 -10.83
CA ALA A 15 20.19 -5.97 -9.98
C ALA A 15 20.63 -5.61 -9.43
N PRO A 16 21.08 -5.51 -9.41
CA PRO A 16 21.64 -5.43 -8.60
C PRO A 16 21.79 -5.08 -7.98
N SER A 17 21.79 -5.32 -8.05
CA SER A 17 22.06 -5.22 -7.13
C SER A 17 22.32 -4.87 -6.53
N PRO A 18 22.55 -4.89 -6.45
CA PRO A 18 22.65 -4.79 -5.59
C PRO A 18 22.74 -4.28 -5.14
N GLN A 19 22.70 -4.32 -5.00
CA GLN A 19 22.74 -3.93 -4.34
C GLN A 19 22.40 -3.54 -3.82
N ALA A 20 22.60 -3.52 -4.14
CA ALA A 20 22.27 -3.21 -3.49
C ALA A 20 22.08 -2.73 -3.24
N PRO A 21 22.18 -2.69 -3.24
CA PRO A 21 21.86 -2.26 -2.97
C PRO A 21 21.63 -1.75 -2.97
N PRO A 22 21.81 -1.65 -2.92
CA PRO A 22 21.39 -1.13 -2.90
C PRO A 22 20.80 -0.93 -3.17
N PRO A 23 20.63 -0.73 -3.11
CA PRO A 23 19.84 -0.42 -3.22
C PRO A 23 19.17 -0.18 -3.64
N ASN A 24 18.57 -0.04 -3.77
CA ASN A 24 17.77 0.29 -4.03
C ASN A 24 17.30 0.66 -4.46
N PRO A 25 17.04 0.80 -4.60
CA PRO A 25 16.36 1.14 -4.65
C PRO A 25 15.48 1.05 -5.02
N TYR A 26 14.95 0.99 -5.05
CA TYR A 26 14.06 0.70 -4.90
C TYR A 26 13.25 -0.47 -4.88
N GLY A 27 12.49 -0.65 -4.97
CA GLY A 27 11.63 -1.79 -5.13
C GLY A 27 11.66 -2.75 -3.95
N ALA A 28 12.20 -3.94 -4.15
CA ALA A 28 12.22 -4.98 -3.11
C ALA A 28 12.87 -4.53 -1.80
N ASP A 29 13.62 -3.45 -1.86
CA ASP A 29 14.31 -2.92 -0.69
C ASP A 29 13.52 -1.86 0.06
N ALA A 30 12.33 -1.52 -0.41
CA ALA A 30 11.51 -0.54 0.28
C ALA A 30 11.08 -1.08 1.65
N SER A 31 11.30 -0.31 2.70
CA SER A 31 11.00 -0.70 4.07
C SER A 31 9.76 -0.02 4.62
N SER A 32 9.24 0.99 3.95
CA SER A 32 8.05 1.70 4.41
C SER A 32 7.24 2.24 3.26
N ALA A 33 5.95 2.42 3.50
CA ALA A 33 5.05 3.13 2.60
C ALA A 33 4.37 4.24 3.36
N LEU A 34 4.26 5.41 2.75
CA LEU A 34 3.59 6.56 3.33
C LEU A 34 2.25 6.74 2.65
N LEU A 35 1.21 6.94 3.45
CA LEU A 35 -0.15 7.18 3.00
C LEU A 35 -0.56 8.54 3.51
N GLN A 36 -0.67 9.51 2.60
CA GLN A 36 -0.95 10.89 2.96
C GLN A 36 -2.37 11.27 2.56
N CYS A 37 -3.12 11.79 3.52
CA CYS A 37 -4.48 12.31 3.28
C CYS A 37 -4.69 13.58 4.11
N SER A 38 -5.90 14.13 4.07
CA SER A 38 -6.23 15.34 4.82
C SER A 38 -6.17 15.12 6.35
N ALA A 39 -6.31 13.87 6.80
CA ALA A 39 -6.23 13.53 8.22
C ALA A 39 -4.79 13.39 8.72
N GLY A 40 -3.81 13.34 7.82
CA GLY A 40 -2.40 13.23 8.19
C GLY A 40 -1.65 12.23 7.32
N VAL A 41 -0.51 11.80 7.84
CA VAL A 41 0.36 10.82 7.16
C VAL A 41 0.43 9.57 8.02
N PHE A 42 0.20 8.43 7.38
CA PHE A 42 0.28 7.13 8.03
C PHE A 42 1.40 6.30 7.39
N THR A 43 2.10 5.52 8.19
CA THR A 43 3.23 4.72 7.72
C THR A 43 2.90 3.23 7.84
N VAL A 44 3.13 2.48 6.77
CA VAL A 44 3.03 1.02 6.76
C VAL A 44 4.44 0.48 6.63
N LEU A 45 4.87 -0.31 7.61
CA LEU A 45 6.21 -0.88 7.61
C LEU A 45 6.23 -2.22 6.87
N SER A 46 7.40 -2.58 6.37
CA SER A 46 7.59 -3.87 5.69
C SER A 46 7.21 -5.02 6.62
N GLY A 47 6.40 -5.94 6.11
CA GLY A 47 5.89 -7.07 6.87
C GLY A 47 4.69 -6.77 7.74
N GLN A 48 4.23 -5.52 7.75
CA GLN A 48 3.09 -5.10 8.57
C GLN A 48 1.81 -5.09 7.74
N GLU A 49 0.71 -5.52 8.35
CA GLU A 49 -0.63 -5.27 7.82
C GLU A 49 -1.30 -4.20 8.67
N MET A 50 -1.89 -3.21 8.02
CA MET A 50 -2.51 -2.10 8.72
C MET A 50 -3.91 -1.87 8.18
N ARG A 51 -4.90 -1.99 9.06
CA ARG A 51 -6.29 -1.74 8.71
C ARG A 51 -6.60 -0.26 8.69
N ALA A 52 -7.41 0.14 7.75
CA ALA A 52 -7.92 1.51 7.64
C ALA A 52 -9.44 1.47 7.74
N GLY A 53 -10.00 2.33 8.57
CA GLY A 53 -11.45 2.39 8.74
C GLY A 53 -11.86 3.36 9.84
N ARG A 54 -13.15 3.36 10.13
CA ARG A 54 -13.73 4.29 11.10
C ARG A 54 -13.50 3.85 12.55
N ASP A 55 -13.37 2.56 12.78
CA ASP A 55 -13.24 2.03 14.14
C ASP A 55 -11.78 2.07 14.61
N ALA A 56 -11.45 3.05 15.45
CA ALA A 56 -10.09 3.23 15.96
C ALA A 56 -9.62 2.05 16.81
N ALA A 57 -10.53 1.24 17.36
CA ALA A 57 -10.14 0.07 18.15
C ALA A 57 -9.60 -1.07 17.27
N GLN A 58 -9.97 -1.08 15.99
CA GLN A 58 -9.57 -2.14 15.06
C GLN A 58 -8.59 -1.65 14.00
N CYS A 59 -8.46 -0.35 13.80
CA CYS A 59 -7.74 0.22 12.66
C CYS A 59 -6.58 1.08 13.12
N GLY A 60 -5.39 0.79 12.59
CA GLY A 60 -4.22 1.64 12.80
C GLY A 60 -4.33 2.96 12.03
N ILE A 61 -5.08 2.95 10.92
CA ILE A 61 -5.40 4.16 10.18
C ILE A 61 -6.86 4.47 10.46
N ALA A 62 -7.10 5.23 11.54
CA ALA A 62 -8.44 5.56 11.97
C ALA A 62 -8.91 6.85 11.29
N LEU A 63 -10.04 6.76 10.59
CA LEU A 63 -10.59 7.86 9.80
C LEU A 63 -11.99 8.19 10.30
N ALA A 64 -12.14 9.39 10.86
CA ALA A 64 -13.42 9.84 11.44
C ALA A 64 -14.36 10.34 10.35
N GLU A 65 -14.73 9.45 9.42
CA GLU A 65 -15.61 9.77 8.30
C GLU A 65 -16.79 8.78 8.29
N PRO A 66 -18.04 9.28 8.45
CA PRO A 66 -19.19 8.37 8.53
C PRO A 66 -19.40 7.45 7.32
N ARG A 67 -18.90 7.85 6.14
CA ARG A 67 -19.07 7.06 4.92
C ARG A 67 -17.99 6.02 4.74
N ILE A 68 -17.08 5.89 5.70
CA ILE A 68 -16.07 4.84 5.74
C ILE A 68 -16.60 3.72 6.63
N SER A 69 -16.42 2.47 6.19
CA SER A 69 -16.80 1.30 6.98
C SER A 69 -15.92 1.16 8.21
N ALA A 70 -16.41 0.47 9.23
CA ALA A 70 -15.68 0.26 10.48
C ALA A 70 -14.29 -0.31 10.23
N VAL A 71 -14.18 -1.36 9.39
CA VAL A 71 -12.93 -1.82 8.78
C VAL A 71 -13.15 -1.76 7.29
N HIS A 72 -12.50 -0.80 6.63
CA HIS A 72 -12.79 -0.51 5.23
C HIS A 72 -11.83 -1.25 4.29
N ALA A 73 -10.54 -1.22 4.60
CA ALA A 73 -9.51 -1.83 3.77
C ALA A 73 -8.28 -2.15 4.61
N THR A 74 -7.41 -3.00 4.08
CA THR A 74 -6.16 -3.37 4.72
C THR A 74 -5.02 -3.11 3.77
N PHE A 75 -4.01 -2.40 4.25
CA PHE A 75 -2.74 -2.20 3.53
C PHE A 75 -1.71 -3.17 4.06
N LYS A 76 -0.83 -3.64 3.18
CA LYS A 76 0.39 -4.34 3.60
C LYS A 76 1.53 -3.97 2.68
N LEU A 77 2.73 -3.99 3.22
CA LEU A 77 3.96 -3.81 2.45
C LEU A 77 4.75 -5.10 2.55
N GLU A 78 4.97 -5.74 1.41
CA GLU A 78 5.62 -7.03 1.36
C GLU A 78 6.60 -7.05 0.20
N SER A 79 7.87 -7.34 0.50
CA SER A 79 8.95 -7.36 -0.50
C SER A 79 9.01 -6.09 -1.34
N GLY A 80 8.82 -4.93 -0.70
CA GLY A 80 8.85 -3.64 -1.36
C GLY A 80 7.59 -3.29 -2.15
N GLN A 81 6.57 -4.14 -2.10
CA GLN A 81 5.32 -3.94 -2.84
C GLN A 81 4.19 -3.58 -1.88
N LEU A 82 3.60 -2.41 -2.08
CA LEU A 82 2.41 -2.02 -1.32
C LEU A 82 1.20 -2.70 -1.94
N MET A 83 0.40 -3.34 -1.09
CA MET A 83 -0.81 -4.05 -1.48
C MET A 83 -1.99 -3.53 -0.68
N LEU A 84 -3.17 -3.61 -1.27
CA LEU A 84 -4.40 -3.13 -0.66
C LEU A 84 -5.52 -4.12 -0.91
N ARG A 85 -6.33 -4.37 0.13
CA ARG A 85 -7.49 -5.25 0.02
C ARG A 85 -8.71 -4.53 0.58
N ASP A 86 -9.79 -4.50 -0.19
CA ASP A 86 -11.07 -4.00 0.28
C ASP A 86 -11.70 -5.04 1.21
N GLU A 87 -12.15 -4.63 2.39
CA GLU A 87 -12.74 -5.53 3.39
C GLU A 87 -14.27 -5.52 3.28
N HIS A 88 -14.79 -5.66 2.07
CA HIS A 88 -16.22 -5.66 1.79
C HIS A 88 -16.89 -4.36 2.27
N SER A 89 -16.25 -3.25 1.98
CA SER A 89 -16.75 -1.93 2.38
C SER A 89 -18.03 -1.55 1.65
N ASN A 90 -18.84 -0.68 2.27
CA ASN A 90 -20.08 -0.22 1.67
C ASN A 90 -19.87 0.67 0.44
N ASN A 91 -18.87 1.55 0.52
CA ASN A 91 -18.65 2.56 -0.52
C ASN A 91 -17.49 2.25 -1.45
N GLY A 92 -16.78 1.15 -1.22
CA GLY A 92 -15.72 0.67 -2.10
C GLY A 92 -14.36 1.29 -1.85
N THR A 93 -13.36 0.64 -2.43
CA THR A 93 -11.97 1.05 -2.40
C THR A 93 -11.47 1.12 -3.83
N LEU A 94 -10.79 2.22 -4.18
CA LEU A 94 -10.29 2.44 -5.53
C LEU A 94 -8.80 2.73 -5.51
N VAL A 95 -8.09 2.22 -6.52
CA VAL A 95 -6.69 2.56 -6.78
C VAL A 95 -6.63 3.18 -8.17
N ASN A 96 -6.22 4.44 -8.24
CA ASN A 96 -6.16 5.21 -9.50
C ASN A 96 -7.49 5.13 -10.27
N ASN A 97 -8.61 5.29 -9.54
CA ASN A 97 -9.99 5.23 -10.04
C ASN A 97 -10.47 3.84 -10.47
N ASN A 98 -9.70 2.79 -10.20
CA ASN A 98 -10.11 1.42 -10.48
C ASN A 98 -10.63 0.80 -9.19
N ARG A 99 -11.90 0.40 -9.20
CA ARG A 99 -12.52 -0.21 -8.02
C ARG A 99 -11.97 -1.62 -7.81
N LEU A 100 -11.57 -1.92 -6.57
CA LEU A 100 -11.04 -3.23 -6.21
C LEU A 100 -12.15 -4.24 -6.02
N SER A 101 -11.87 -5.50 -6.37
CA SER A 101 -12.75 -6.60 -6.00
C SER A 101 -12.61 -6.86 -4.50
N PRO A 102 -13.72 -6.94 -3.75
CA PRO A 102 -13.64 -7.17 -2.32
C PRO A 102 -12.91 -8.48 -1.98
N GLY A 103 -12.09 -8.43 -0.95
CA GLY A 103 -11.38 -9.60 -0.45
C GLY A 103 -10.16 -10.03 -1.25
N VAL A 104 -9.78 -9.27 -2.28
CA VAL A 104 -8.65 -9.61 -3.15
C VAL A 104 -7.56 -8.57 -2.99
N TRP A 105 -6.33 -9.03 -2.75
CA TRP A 105 -5.17 -8.15 -2.69
C TRP A 105 -4.87 -7.57 -4.07
N ALA A 106 -4.66 -6.27 -4.13
CA ALA A 106 -4.34 -5.56 -5.36
C ALA A 106 -3.07 -4.72 -5.17
N PRO A 107 -2.20 -4.63 -6.18
CA PRO A 107 -0.99 -3.82 -6.04
C PRO A 107 -1.32 -2.32 -6.06
N VAL A 108 -0.55 -1.55 -5.28
CA VAL A 108 -0.64 -0.10 -5.24
C VAL A 108 0.71 0.43 -5.69
N PRO A 109 0.85 0.83 -6.95
CA PRO A 109 2.11 1.37 -7.45
C PRO A 109 2.50 2.65 -6.71
N ASN A 110 3.80 2.90 -6.63
CA ASN A 110 4.31 4.12 -6.02
C ASN A 110 3.70 5.36 -6.69
N GLY A 111 3.22 6.31 -5.90
CA GLY A 111 2.59 7.51 -6.42
C GLY A 111 1.10 7.38 -6.73
N SER A 112 0.51 6.22 -6.43
CA SER A 112 -0.92 5.99 -6.69
C SER A 112 -1.80 6.86 -5.80
N VAL A 113 -3.00 7.13 -6.30
CA VAL A 113 -4.08 7.72 -5.52
C VAL A 113 -5.02 6.60 -5.11
N VAL A 114 -5.21 6.44 -3.81
CA VAL A 114 -6.09 5.44 -3.21
C VAL A 114 -7.30 6.15 -2.64
N ARG A 115 -8.48 5.60 -2.86
CA ARG A 115 -9.70 6.18 -2.31
C ARG A 115 -10.48 5.14 -1.51
N LEU A 116 -10.76 5.51 -0.26
CA LEU A 116 -11.60 4.73 0.65
C LEU A 116 -12.88 5.53 0.86
N GLY A 117 -13.96 5.12 0.22
CA GLY A 117 -15.17 5.95 0.21
C GLY A 117 -14.81 7.36 -0.28
N PRO A 118 -15.08 8.41 0.51
CA PRO A 118 -14.75 9.79 0.10
C PRO A 118 -13.33 10.22 0.45
N VAL A 119 -12.53 9.40 1.15
CA VAL A 119 -11.19 9.80 1.62
C VAL A 119 -10.13 9.38 0.61
N GLU A 120 -9.33 10.35 0.19
CA GLU A 120 -8.26 10.16 -0.79
C GLU A 120 -6.89 10.16 -0.12
N PHE A 121 -6.06 9.19 -0.51
CA PHE A 121 -4.67 9.10 -0.05
C PHE A 121 -3.75 9.14 -1.26
N THR A 122 -2.57 9.74 -1.08
CA THR A 122 -1.46 9.55 -2.00
C THR A 122 -0.50 8.55 -1.37
N ALA A 123 -0.14 7.50 -2.11
CA ALA A 123 0.70 6.42 -1.62
C ALA A 123 2.12 6.57 -2.15
N ARG A 124 3.11 6.47 -1.25
CA ARG A 124 4.52 6.50 -1.62
C ARG A 124 5.23 5.36 -0.95
N VAL A 125 6.02 4.63 -1.73
CA VAL A 125 6.82 3.50 -1.25
C VAL A 125 8.28 3.94 -1.25
N GLN A 126 8.95 3.76 -0.10
CA GLN A 126 10.33 4.22 0.04
C GLN A 126 11.18 3.32 0.96
#